data_c84c441efc3a1592437e7067ec025a27
#
_entry.id   c84c441efc3a1592437e7067ec025a27
#
_cell.length_a   1.000
_cell.length_b   1.000
_cell.length_c   1.000
_cell.angle_alpha   90.00
_cell.angle_beta   90.00
_cell.angle_gamma   90.00
#
_symmetry.space_group_name_H-M   'P 1'
#
loop_
_entity.id
_entity.type
_entity.pdbx_description
1 polymer ?
#
loop_
_entity_poly.entity_id
_entity_poly.type
_entity_poly.pdbx_seq_one_letter_code
_entity_poly.pdbx_strand_id
1 'polypeptide(L)'
;MKKLKTWQIVLLVIFYPVGICVLIYRLWKKNELKKEAAEAARLQSEEKARKEAEREESRRREEAYRATLNREIFRVVGVTFKNPGGRSRQTILREIKREEPSTYSFSLRKYDFEGKPAVGVFYGEEQVGSISTGDLKRALSQIDRFERVESYDVTGGFVYEDSDGERANYGLDIAVYFKK
;
A
#
# COMPACT_ATOMS: atom_id res chain seq x y z
N MET A 1 -23.89 -62.95 -45.45
CA MET A 1 -23.36 -61.62 -45.72
C MET A 1 -24.43 -60.80 -46.42
N LYS A 2 -25.01 -59.74 -45.75
CA LYS A 2 -26.06 -58.88 -46.36
C LYS A 2 -25.35 -57.98 -47.38
N LYS A 3 -25.68 -58.14 -48.66
CA LYS A 3 -25.20 -57.25 -49.73
C LYS A 3 -25.77 -55.84 -49.49
N LEU A 4 -24.91 -54.83 -49.33
CA LEU A 4 -25.31 -53.43 -49.25
C LEU A 4 -26.04 -53.07 -50.55
N LYS A 5 -27.21 -52.38 -50.43
CA LYS A 5 -28.00 -51.90 -51.58
C LYS A 5 -27.21 -50.81 -52.28
N THR A 6 -27.25 -50.77 -53.61
CA THR A 6 -26.46 -49.85 -54.48
C THR A 6 -26.57 -48.39 -54.07
N TRP A 7 -27.75 -47.91 -53.58
CA TRP A 7 -27.95 -46.58 -53.07
C TRP A 7 -27.17 -46.26 -51.76
N GLN A 8 -26.94 -47.28 -50.94
CA GLN A 8 -26.15 -47.11 -49.68
C GLN A 8 -24.66 -46.93 -49.99
N ILE A 9 -24.17 -47.55 -51.05
CA ILE A 9 -22.80 -47.36 -51.55
C ILE A 9 -22.62 -45.96 -52.13
N VAL A 10 -23.63 -45.47 -52.89
CA VAL A 10 -23.60 -44.11 -53.46
C VAL A 10 -23.61 -43.07 -52.35
N LEU A 11 -24.40 -43.21 -51.32
CA LEU A 11 -24.40 -42.29 -50.19
C LEU A 11 -23.04 -42.32 -49.42
N LEU A 12 -22.44 -43.48 -49.24
CA LEU A 12 -21.15 -43.62 -48.59
C LEU A 12 -20.03 -42.89 -49.37
N VAL A 13 -20.04 -43.00 -50.73
CA VAL A 13 -19.05 -42.36 -51.60
C VAL A 13 -19.21 -40.82 -51.59
N ILE A 14 -20.46 -40.30 -51.52
CA ILE A 14 -20.72 -38.84 -51.55
C ILE A 14 -20.46 -38.22 -50.18
N PHE A 15 -20.87 -38.85 -49.06
CA PHE A 15 -20.75 -38.23 -47.71
C PHE A 15 -19.40 -38.49 -47.03
N TYR A 16 -18.63 -39.53 -47.43
CA TYR A 16 -17.35 -39.84 -46.87
C TYR A 16 -16.32 -38.71 -47.02
N PRO A 17 -16.11 -38.11 -48.24
CA PRO A 17 -15.18 -37.01 -48.38
C PRO A 17 -15.60 -35.73 -47.66
N VAL A 18 -16.89 -35.44 -47.54
CA VAL A 18 -17.41 -34.30 -46.80
C VAL A 18 -17.13 -34.46 -45.29
N GLY A 19 -17.34 -35.66 -44.77
CA GLY A 19 -17.02 -35.96 -43.34
C GLY A 19 -15.54 -35.77 -43.03
N ILE A 20 -14.62 -36.21 -43.93
CA ILE A 20 -13.20 -36.02 -43.78
C ILE A 20 -12.84 -34.51 -43.82
N CYS A 21 -13.36 -33.75 -44.76
CA CYS A 21 -13.15 -32.29 -44.82
C CYS A 21 -13.58 -31.56 -43.55
N VAL A 22 -14.70 -31.93 -42.95
CA VAL A 22 -15.20 -31.36 -41.69
C VAL A 22 -14.25 -31.72 -40.52
N LEU A 23 -13.76 -32.94 -40.49
CA LEU A 23 -12.79 -33.35 -39.47
C LEU A 23 -11.46 -32.62 -39.60
N ILE A 24 -10.92 -32.51 -40.80
CA ILE A 24 -9.69 -31.75 -41.07
C ILE A 24 -9.89 -30.26 -40.67
N TYR A 25 -10.99 -29.66 -41.05
CA TYR A 25 -11.31 -28.27 -40.67
C TYR A 25 -11.36 -28.09 -39.16
N ARG A 26 -12.04 -29.00 -38.44
CA ARG A 26 -12.11 -28.96 -36.97
C ARG A 26 -10.71 -29.12 -36.31
N LEU A 27 -9.90 -30.01 -36.82
CA LEU A 27 -8.54 -30.19 -36.28
C LEU A 27 -7.67 -28.96 -36.56
N TRP A 28 -7.74 -28.42 -37.77
CA TRP A 28 -7.02 -27.20 -38.13
C TRP A 28 -7.44 -26.01 -37.24
N LYS A 29 -8.74 -25.74 -37.12
CA LYS A 29 -9.28 -24.70 -36.26
C LYS A 29 -8.89 -24.87 -34.80
N LYS A 30 -8.90 -26.09 -34.27
CA LYS A 30 -8.46 -26.41 -32.93
C LYS A 30 -6.96 -26.10 -32.72
N ASN A 31 -6.14 -26.36 -33.71
CA ASN A 31 -4.72 -26.06 -33.66
C ASN A 31 -4.44 -24.55 -33.75
N GLU A 32 -5.22 -23.82 -34.53
CA GLU A 32 -5.15 -22.35 -34.60
C GLU A 32 -5.49 -21.70 -33.27
N LEU A 33 -6.61 -22.09 -32.66
CA LEU A 33 -7.01 -21.64 -31.33
C LEU A 33 -5.98 -21.97 -30.25
N LYS A 34 -5.31 -23.11 -30.34
CA LYS A 34 -4.22 -23.46 -29.41
C LYS A 34 -3.01 -22.56 -29.59
N LYS A 35 -2.65 -22.20 -30.82
CA LYS A 35 -1.54 -21.27 -31.11
C LYS A 35 -1.84 -19.88 -30.56
N GLU A 36 -3.03 -19.36 -30.84
CA GLU A 36 -3.48 -18.07 -30.31
C GLU A 36 -3.49 -18.04 -28.77
N ALA A 37 -4.01 -19.09 -28.12
CA ALA A 37 -4.01 -19.19 -26.68
C ALA A 37 -2.59 -19.28 -26.09
N ALA A 38 -1.67 -20.00 -26.75
CA ALA A 38 -0.28 -20.08 -26.33
C ALA A 38 0.46 -18.75 -26.49
N GLU A 39 0.19 -18.02 -27.57
CA GLU A 39 0.76 -16.70 -27.82
C GLU A 39 0.23 -15.67 -26.78
N ALA A 40 -1.08 -15.67 -26.54
CA ALA A 40 -1.69 -14.83 -25.50
C ALA A 40 -1.13 -15.12 -24.09
N ALA A 41 -0.95 -16.41 -23.75
CA ALA A 41 -0.36 -16.82 -22.49
C ALA A 41 1.11 -16.37 -22.37
N ARG A 42 1.87 -16.43 -23.47
CA ARG A 42 3.25 -15.95 -23.51
C ARG A 42 3.33 -14.43 -23.31
N LEU A 43 2.50 -13.65 -24.02
CA LEU A 43 2.43 -12.20 -23.86
C LEU A 43 2.04 -11.80 -22.43
N GLN A 44 1.08 -12.49 -21.84
CA GLN A 44 0.70 -12.25 -20.43
C GLN A 44 1.84 -12.57 -19.45
N SER A 45 2.61 -13.62 -19.69
CA SER A 45 3.75 -13.98 -18.84
C SER A 45 4.89 -12.97 -18.97
N GLU A 46 5.16 -12.47 -20.18
CA GLU A 46 6.16 -11.44 -20.44
C GLU A 46 5.76 -10.10 -19.79
N GLU A 47 4.47 -9.72 -19.87
CA GLU A 47 3.95 -8.51 -19.21
C GLU A 47 4.03 -8.59 -17.68
N LYS A 48 3.71 -9.76 -17.10
CA LYS A 48 3.86 -9.98 -15.66
C LYS A 48 5.31 -9.88 -15.23
N ALA A 49 6.22 -10.56 -15.93
CA ALA A 49 7.65 -10.52 -15.64
C ALA A 49 8.21 -9.09 -15.72
N ARG A 50 7.77 -8.31 -16.71
CA ARG A 50 8.15 -6.90 -16.85
C ARG A 50 7.68 -6.06 -15.68
N LYS A 51 6.40 -6.23 -15.26
CA LYS A 51 5.84 -5.52 -14.09
C LYS A 51 6.54 -5.90 -12.78
N GLU A 52 6.90 -7.16 -12.63
CA GLU A 52 7.65 -7.63 -11.45
C GLU A 52 9.06 -7.05 -11.42
N ALA A 53 9.76 -7.02 -12.56
CA ALA A 53 11.09 -6.43 -12.67
C ALA A 53 11.06 -4.90 -12.35
N GLU A 54 10.06 -4.18 -12.85
CA GLU A 54 9.87 -2.76 -12.57
C GLU A 54 9.60 -2.48 -11.08
N ARG A 55 8.77 -3.32 -10.45
CA ARG A 55 8.50 -3.23 -9.00
C ARG A 55 9.76 -3.53 -8.18
N GLU A 56 10.54 -4.51 -8.57
CA GLU A 56 11.79 -4.85 -7.89
C GLU A 56 12.83 -3.73 -8.02
N GLU A 57 12.95 -3.15 -9.21
CA GLU A 57 13.84 -2.00 -9.41
C GLU A 57 13.41 -0.79 -8.57
N SER A 58 12.11 -0.48 -8.54
CA SER A 58 11.55 0.59 -7.70
C SER A 58 11.83 0.35 -6.22
N ARG A 59 11.68 -0.89 -5.76
CA ARG A 59 12.00 -1.28 -4.37
C ARG A 59 13.48 -1.10 -4.06
N ARG A 60 14.37 -1.54 -4.94
CA ARG A 60 15.82 -1.36 -4.77
C ARG A 60 16.23 0.10 -4.72
N ARG A 61 15.61 0.95 -5.57
CA ARG A 61 15.83 2.41 -5.54
C ARG A 61 15.38 3.02 -4.23
N GLU A 62 14.21 2.63 -3.73
CA GLU A 62 13.67 3.10 -2.44
C GLU A 62 14.56 2.65 -1.27
N GLU A 63 15.02 1.40 -1.25
CA GLU A 63 15.92 0.88 -0.23
C GLU A 63 17.27 1.62 -0.24
N ALA A 64 17.84 1.86 -1.43
CA ALA A 64 19.05 2.64 -1.57
C ALA A 64 18.86 4.08 -1.08
N TYR A 65 17.72 4.70 -1.40
CA TYR A 65 17.38 6.03 -0.91
C TYR A 65 17.26 6.05 0.63
N ARG A 66 16.55 5.10 1.22
CA ARG A 66 16.43 4.98 2.69
C ARG A 66 17.78 4.85 3.37
N ALA A 67 18.74 4.15 2.78
CA ALA A 67 20.09 4.02 3.31
C ALA A 67 20.86 5.36 3.38
N THR A 68 20.46 6.37 2.61
CA THR A 68 21.02 7.73 2.66
C THR A 68 20.40 8.59 3.76
N LEU A 69 19.33 8.14 4.40
CA LEU A 69 18.61 8.87 5.43
C LEU A 69 19.04 8.43 6.83
N ASN A 70 18.86 9.33 7.80
CA ASN A 70 18.99 9.05 9.22
C ASN A 70 17.60 8.84 9.82
N ARG A 71 17.37 7.70 10.47
CA ARG A 71 16.10 7.33 11.09
C ARG A 71 16.12 7.60 12.58
N GLU A 72 15.14 8.36 13.06
CA GLU A 72 14.96 8.68 14.47
C GLU A 72 13.53 8.36 14.92
N ILE A 73 13.39 7.97 16.17
CA ILE A 73 12.08 7.72 16.80
C ILE A 73 11.88 8.75 17.89
N PHE A 74 10.70 9.39 17.89
CA PHE A 74 10.33 10.39 18.86
C PHE A 74 9.00 10.06 19.53
N ARG A 75 8.96 10.26 20.85
CA ARG A 75 7.71 10.26 21.59
C ARG A 75 7.05 11.63 21.49
N VAL A 76 5.78 11.62 21.21
CA VAL A 76 4.95 12.84 21.12
C VAL A 76 4.23 13.07 22.44
N VAL A 77 4.38 14.26 22.99
CA VAL A 77 3.77 14.69 24.25
C VAL A 77 2.75 15.81 24.01
N GLY A 78 2.00 16.19 25.06
CA GLY A 78 0.99 17.22 24.96
C GLY A 78 -0.22 16.82 24.09
N VAL A 79 -0.43 15.53 23.93
CA VAL A 79 -1.55 14.94 23.17
C VAL A 79 -2.92 15.14 23.82
N THR A 80 -2.98 15.56 25.08
CA THR A 80 -4.21 15.83 25.83
C THR A 80 -4.70 17.27 25.71
N PHE A 81 -3.90 18.15 25.12
CA PHE A 81 -4.27 19.56 24.95
C PHE A 81 -5.30 19.75 23.83
N LYS A 82 -5.93 20.94 23.84
CA LYS A 82 -6.77 21.41 22.74
C LYS A 82 -5.98 22.35 21.84
N ASN A 83 -6.26 22.27 20.55
CA ASN A 83 -5.70 23.23 19.59
C ASN A 83 -6.41 24.59 19.71
N PRO A 84 -5.81 25.69 19.23
CA PRO A 84 -6.43 27.03 19.27
C PRO A 84 -7.84 27.09 18.67
N GLY A 85 -8.15 26.23 17.68
CA GLY A 85 -9.49 26.07 17.11
C GLY A 85 -10.49 25.28 17.98
N GLY A 86 -10.11 24.91 19.22
CA GLY A 86 -10.97 24.20 20.17
C GLY A 86 -11.02 22.67 19.97
N ARG A 87 -10.52 22.14 18.87
CA ARG A 87 -10.50 20.69 18.61
C ARG A 87 -9.48 19.99 19.51
N SER A 88 -9.91 18.91 20.17
CA SER A 88 -9.04 18.13 21.04
C SER A 88 -8.06 17.28 20.22
N ARG A 89 -6.80 17.27 20.60
CA ARG A 89 -5.77 16.40 20.01
C ARG A 89 -6.11 14.91 20.20
N GLN A 90 -6.78 14.56 21.29
CA GLN A 90 -7.29 13.19 21.53
C GLN A 90 -8.33 12.77 20.48
N THR A 91 -9.18 13.71 20.03
CA THR A 91 -10.15 13.43 18.97
C THR A 91 -9.44 13.17 17.64
N ILE A 92 -8.42 13.96 17.32
CA ILE A 92 -7.62 13.79 16.10
C ILE A 92 -6.89 12.44 16.13
N LEU A 93 -6.25 12.09 17.24
CA LEU A 93 -5.56 10.81 17.40
C LEU A 93 -6.50 9.61 17.30
N ARG A 94 -7.72 9.72 17.81
CA ARG A 94 -8.76 8.68 17.66
C ARG A 94 -9.14 8.47 16.19
N GLU A 95 -9.26 9.55 15.42
CA GLU A 95 -9.52 9.49 13.99
C GLU A 95 -8.34 8.88 13.23
N ILE A 96 -7.12 9.32 13.51
CA ILE A 96 -5.90 8.75 12.93
C ILE A 96 -5.83 7.23 13.19
N LYS A 97 -6.12 6.79 14.42
CA LYS A 97 -6.13 5.36 14.77
C LYS A 97 -7.20 4.57 14.02
N ARG A 98 -8.34 5.18 13.75
CA ARG A 98 -9.46 4.55 13.03
C ARG A 98 -9.23 4.49 11.52
N GLU A 99 -8.66 5.53 10.95
CA GLU A 99 -8.57 5.74 9.49
C GLU A 99 -7.23 5.29 8.92
N GLU A 100 -6.21 5.12 9.78
CA GLU A 100 -4.85 4.73 9.41
C GLU A 100 -4.32 5.51 8.19
N PRO A 101 -4.31 6.86 8.25
CA PRO A 101 -3.96 7.68 7.11
C PRO A 101 -2.50 7.48 6.68
N SER A 102 -2.19 7.91 5.46
CA SER A 102 -0.82 7.90 4.96
C SER A 102 0.14 8.73 5.83
N THR A 103 1.35 8.25 6.02
CA THR A 103 2.42 8.96 6.74
C THR A 103 2.78 10.31 6.12
N TYR A 104 2.50 10.52 4.84
CA TYR A 104 2.68 11.82 4.15
C TYR A 104 1.77 12.93 4.68
N SER A 105 0.72 12.60 5.42
CA SER A 105 -0.15 13.57 6.06
C SER A 105 0.45 14.18 7.32
N PHE A 106 1.57 13.63 7.81
CA PHE A 106 2.27 14.14 8.98
C PHE A 106 3.42 15.07 8.61
N SER A 107 3.60 16.10 9.42
CA SER A 107 4.74 17.03 9.29
C SER A 107 5.28 17.45 10.65
N LEU A 108 6.55 17.87 10.68
CA LEU A 108 7.19 18.46 11.83
C LEU A 108 7.44 19.94 11.56
N ARG A 109 7.10 20.79 12.55
CA ARG A 109 7.32 22.25 12.42
C ARG A 109 7.93 22.81 13.71
N LYS A 110 8.92 23.70 13.56
CA LYS A 110 9.41 24.49 14.69
C LYS A 110 8.34 25.50 15.09
N TYR A 111 8.17 25.71 16.39
CA TYR A 111 7.33 26.76 16.94
C TYR A 111 7.87 27.22 18.29
N ASP A 112 7.38 28.33 18.79
CA ASP A 112 7.68 28.82 20.13
C ASP A 112 6.58 28.38 21.09
N PHE A 113 6.97 27.78 22.19
CA PHE A 113 6.08 27.41 23.28
C PHE A 113 6.54 28.11 24.56
N GLU A 114 5.80 29.13 24.97
CA GLU A 114 6.09 29.93 26.19
C GLU A 114 7.52 30.51 26.19
N GLY A 115 7.97 31.04 25.06
CA GLY A 115 9.30 31.62 24.89
C GLY A 115 10.43 30.59 24.73
N LYS A 116 10.11 29.31 24.51
CA LYS A 116 11.09 28.24 24.31
C LYS A 116 10.87 27.57 22.96
N PRO A 117 11.96 27.23 22.25
CA PRO A 117 11.81 26.52 20.98
C PRO A 117 11.24 25.12 21.22
N ALA A 118 10.29 24.74 20.40
CA ALA A 118 9.64 23.43 20.42
C ALA A 118 9.48 22.89 18.99
N VAL A 119 9.25 21.58 18.87
CA VAL A 119 8.95 20.93 17.59
C VAL A 119 7.56 20.29 17.71
N GLY A 120 6.61 20.83 16.95
CA GLY A 120 5.27 20.31 16.85
C GLY A 120 5.17 19.21 15.81
N VAL A 121 4.30 18.25 16.10
CA VAL A 121 3.86 17.21 15.18
C VAL A 121 2.47 17.58 14.70
N PHE A 122 2.29 17.62 13.40
CA PHE A 122 1.04 18.02 12.75
C PHE A 122 0.50 16.89 11.89
N TYR A 123 -0.81 16.76 11.88
CA TYR A 123 -1.58 15.98 10.92
C TYR A 123 -2.37 16.96 10.04
N GLY A 124 -1.97 17.08 8.79
CA GLY A 124 -2.40 18.20 7.96
C GLY A 124 -1.98 19.52 8.58
N GLU A 125 -2.95 20.39 8.90
CA GLU A 125 -2.73 21.68 9.56
C GLU A 125 -3.00 21.64 11.09
N GLU A 126 -3.46 20.52 11.62
CA GLU A 126 -3.81 20.38 13.02
C GLU A 126 -2.63 19.79 13.83
N GLN A 127 -2.26 20.47 14.89
CA GLN A 127 -1.24 19.95 15.80
C GLN A 127 -1.79 18.78 16.61
N VAL A 128 -1.07 17.65 16.58
CA VAL A 128 -1.41 16.45 17.36
C VAL A 128 -0.58 16.31 18.64
N GLY A 129 0.52 17.04 18.72
CA GLY A 129 1.38 17.06 19.90
C GLY A 129 2.70 17.76 19.61
N SER A 130 3.69 17.53 20.48
CA SER A 130 5.04 18.05 20.37
C SER A 130 6.06 16.97 20.71
N ILE A 131 7.26 17.08 20.16
CA ILE A 131 8.37 16.17 20.54
C ILE A 131 8.68 16.35 22.04
N SER A 132 8.94 15.24 22.71
CA SER A 132 9.26 15.22 24.16
C SER A 132 10.48 16.10 24.47
N THR A 133 10.52 16.69 25.67
CA THR A 133 11.67 17.51 26.10
C THR A 133 12.99 16.73 26.11
N GLY A 134 12.95 15.41 26.37
CA GLY A 134 14.12 14.55 26.33
C GLY A 134 14.70 14.39 24.91
N ASP A 135 13.85 14.44 23.90
CA ASP A 135 14.22 14.29 22.50
C ASP A 135 14.38 15.64 21.76
N LEU A 136 13.92 16.73 22.37
CA LEU A 136 13.79 18.05 21.74
C LEU A 136 15.13 18.57 21.17
N LYS A 137 16.22 18.45 21.92
CA LYS A 137 17.55 18.88 21.48
C LYS A 137 17.97 18.15 20.20
N ARG A 138 17.72 16.85 20.13
CA ARG A 138 18.01 15.99 19.00
C ARG A 138 17.13 16.36 17.80
N ALA A 139 15.84 16.54 18.03
CA ALA A 139 14.90 16.98 16.98
C ALA A 139 15.26 18.36 16.41
N LEU A 140 15.54 19.35 17.27
CA LEU A 140 15.92 20.70 16.85
C LEU A 140 17.19 20.74 16.01
N SER A 141 18.18 19.87 16.32
CA SER A 141 19.44 19.83 15.54
C SER A 141 19.27 19.26 14.15
N GLN A 142 18.18 18.56 13.86
CA GLN A 142 17.94 17.86 12.60
C GLN A 142 16.72 18.34 11.83
N ILE A 143 15.84 19.15 12.44
CA ILE A 143 14.55 19.53 11.86
C ILE A 143 14.67 20.21 10.47
N ASP A 144 15.73 20.94 10.21
CA ASP A 144 15.95 21.60 8.91
C ASP A 144 16.29 20.58 7.80
N ARG A 145 16.63 19.35 8.17
CA ARG A 145 16.88 18.21 7.27
C ARG A 145 15.72 17.21 7.26
N PHE A 146 14.59 17.59 7.86
CA PHE A 146 13.38 16.74 7.86
C PHE A 146 12.99 16.35 6.44
N GLU A 147 12.79 15.08 6.22
CA GLU A 147 12.36 14.51 4.94
C GLU A 147 10.90 14.05 4.98
N ARG A 148 10.62 13.10 5.85
CA ARG A 148 9.27 12.57 6.00
C ARG A 148 9.09 11.77 7.29
N VAL A 149 7.85 11.55 7.68
CA VAL A 149 7.49 10.53 8.67
C VAL A 149 7.48 9.18 7.97
N GLU A 150 8.19 8.20 8.52
CA GLU A 150 8.24 6.82 8.01
C GLU A 150 7.03 6.02 8.49
N SER A 151 6.81 6.09 9.80
CA SER A 151 5.72 5.38 10.45
C SER A 151 5.27 6.13 11.70
N TYR A 152 4.09 5.82 12.16
CA TYR A 152 3.54 6.30 13.42
C TYR A 152 2.84 5.14 14.15
N ASP A 153 2.79 5.23 15.47
CA ASP A 153 2.04 4.30 16.31
C ASP A 153 1.15 5.07 17.28
N VAL A 154 -0.16 4.85 17.18
CA VAL A 154 -1.15 5.44 18.09
C VAL A 154 -1.56 4.41 19.12
N THR A 155 -1.03 4.56 20.33
CA THR A 155 -1.31 3.71 21.49
C THR A 155 -2.51 4.20 22.28
N GLY A 156 -2.99 3.41 23.24
CA GLY A 156 -4.09 3.80 24.15
C GLY A 156 -5.49 3.73 23.50
N GLY A 157 -6.43 4.47 24.09
CA GLY A 157 -7.83 4.50 23.67
C GLY A 157 -8.66 3.27 24.05
N PHE A 158 -8.10 2.30 24.78
CA PHE A 158 -8.84 1.17 25.35
C PHE A 158 -9.67 1.61 26.57
N VAL A 159 -10.74 0.88 26.81
CA VAL A 159 -11.57 1.06 28.01
C VAL A 159 -10.97 0.25 29.14
N TYR A 160 -10.84 0.83 30.34
CA TYR A 160 -10.41 0.08 31.50
C TYR A 160 -11.52 -0.87 31.97
N GLU A 161 -11.19 -2.13 32.20
CA GLU A 161 -12.16 -3.18 32.60
C GLU A 161 -12.87 -2.87 33.93
N ASP A 162 -12.18 -2.19 34.86
CA ASP A 162 -12.67 -1.87 36.19
C ASP A 162 -13.25 -0.44 36.33
N SER A 163 -13.56 0.23 35.22
CA SER A 163 -14.04 1.60 35.23
C SER A 163 -15.39 1.74 34.50
N ASP A 164 -16.20 2.71 34.93
CA ASP A 164 -17.50 3.06 34.29
C ASP A 164 -17.34 3.63 32.87
N GLY A 165 -16.53 2.95 32.04
CA GLY A 165 -16.29 3.34 30.65
C GLY A 165 -15.18 4.37 30.46
N GLU A 166 -14.34 4.62 31.48
CA GLU A 166 -13.13 5.44 31.32
C GLU A 166 -12.19 4.85 30.27
N ARG A 167 -11.70 5.73 29.40
CA ARG A 167 -10.76 5.35 28.35
C ARG A 167 -9.36 5.87 28.63
N ALA A 168 -8.37 5.05 28.38
CA ALA A 168 -6.99 5.48 28.34
C ALA A 168 -6.80 6.56 27.29
N ASN A 169 -6.02 7.59 27.60
CA ASN A 169 -5.63 8.60 26.63
C ASN A 169 -4.83 7.96 25.46
N TYR A 170 -5.03 8.49 24.27
CA TYR A 170 -4.21 8.14 23.13
C TYR A 170 -2.81 8.74 23.31
N GLY A 171 -1.78 7.93 23.01
CA GLY A 171 -0.39 8.35 22.85
C GLY A 171 -0.01 8.29 21.37
N LEU A 172 1.12 8.91 21.02
CA LEU A 172 1.67 8.88 19.66
C LEU A 172 3.18 8.77 19.74
N ASP A 173 3.72 7.80 19.04
CA ASP A 173 5.14 7.70 18.70
C ASP A 173 5.31 7.81 17.18
N ILE A 174 6.35 8.48 16.73
CA ILE A 174 6.64 8.66 15.31
C ILE A 174 8.09 8.27 14.98
N ALA A 175 8.27 7.56 13.89
CA ALA A 175 9.57 7.35 13.27
C ALA A 175 9.73 8.32 12.08
N VAL A 176 10.84 9.00 12.03
CA VAL A 176 11.08 10.13 11.13
C VAL A 176 12.39 9.93 10.39
N TYR A 177 12.43 10.28 9.13
CA TYR A 177 13.64 10.35 8.34
C TYR A 177 14.15 11.80 8.19
N PHE A 178 15.46 11.94 8.36
CA PHE A 178 16.22 13.16 8.11
C PHE A 178 17.29 12.90 7.04
N LYS A 179 17.57 13.87 6.20
CA LYS A 179 18.73 13.82 5.30
C LYS A 179 20.03 13.79 6.12
N LYS A 180 21.00 13.00 5.67
CA LYS A 180 22.34 12.95 6.28
C LYS A 180 23.14 14.22 6.02
#